data_b597cc3e402f97a7f0ab90f70a3069f2
#
_entry.id   b597cc3e402f97a7f0ab90f70a3069f2
#
_cell.length_a   1.000
_cell.length_b   1.000
_cell.length_c   1.000
_cell.angle_alpha   90.00
_cell.angle_beta   90.00
_cell.angle_gamma   90.00
#
_symmetry.space_group_name_H-M   'P 1'
#
loop_
_entity.id
_entity.type
_entity.pdbx_description
1 polymer ?
#
loop_
_entity_poly.entity_id
_entity_poly.type
_entity_poly.pdbx_seq_one_letter_code
_entity_poly.pdbx_strand_id
1 'polypeptide(L)'
;MTVTLDAKKARGKNITKTVTVFSNDPENPEYKLSIKGTILEILETRPLALKLQGLAGGDLSSSFTFTAGSPLDVEIVEIKSRGSLLEIGELEEVKVGREWNLSLTAKANARPALIKEKLVMEVLTSDGEERTLDFLVQVDHRPRIVLQPKQNLKFLNRETSKLLGGGEPLEKSILVTGGDKTIEFEVTGVQLDPKIADAFQTRIEVVSPKKSYRVWVTLSEYQSKPTVLGKLKIQTNDEVRSEIFLGHIGQSRMLNIYNHLTTTEKRVSHQFSSSD
;
A
#
# COMPACT_ATOMS: atom_id res chain seq x y z
N MET A 1 3.54 -47.76 8.06
CA MET A 1 2.84 -46.49 7.71
C MET A 1 3.88 -45.38 7.74
N THR A 2 4.02 -44.63 6.67
CA THR A 2 4.94 -43.48 6.59
C THR A 2 4.11 -42.19 6.54
N VAL A 3 4.49 -41.20 7.34
CA VAL A 3 3.84 -39.88 7.33
C VAL A 3 4.87 -38.85 6.88
N THR A 4 4.57 -38.17 5.77
CA THR A 4 5.42 -37.11 5.22
C THR A 4 4.84 -35.76 5.56
N LEU A 5 5.65 -34.87 6.11
CA LEU A 5 5.27 -33.49 6.40
C LEU A 5 5.95 -32.56 5.38
N ASP A 6 5.13 -31.82 4.64
CA ASP A 6 5.60 -30.75 3.76
C ASP A 6 5.78 -29.44 4.56
N ALA A 7 7.02 -29.13 4.94
CA ALA A 7 7.35 -27.92 5.70
C ALA A 7 7.02 -26.63 4.96
N LYS A 8 7.04 -26.62 3.61
CA LYS A 8 6.71 -25.41 2.81
C LYS A 8 5.25 -24.99 2.93
N LYS A 9 4.35 -25.94 3.26
CA LYS A 9 2.93 -25.69 3.47
C LYS A 9 2.54 -25.48 4.94
N ALA A 10 3.47 -25.71 5.85
CA ALA A 10 3.23 -25.53 7.27
C ALA A 10 3.27 -24.04 7.63
N ARG A 11 2.36 -23.59 8.48
CA ARG A 11 2.33 -22.22 9.00
C ARG A 11 2.86 -22.20 10.43
N GLY A 12 3.84 -21.32 10.69
CA GLY A 12 4.45 -21.12 12.00
C GLY A 12 5.63 -22.04 12.27
N LYS A 13 6.46 -21.66 13.24
CA LYS A 13 7.68 -22.41 13.62
C LYS A 13 7.34 -23.74 14.32
N ASN A 14 6.34 -23.75 15.19
CA ASN A 14 5.91 -24.95 15.91
C ASN A 14 4.65 -25.52 15.26
N ILE A 15 4.73 -26.76 14.87
CA ILE A 15 3.60 -27.47 14.23
C ILE A 15 3.18 -28.65 15.09
N THR A 16 1.87 -28.85 15.14
CA THR A 16 1.25 -30.05 15.69
C THR A 16 0.27 -30.56 14.65
N LYS A 17 0.43 -31.81 14.23
CA LYS A 17 -0.49 -32.49 13.30
C LYS A 17 -0.97 -33.77 13.94
N THR A 18 -2.26 -34.04 13.76
CA THR A 18 -2.89 -35.26 14.23
C THR A 18 -3.21 -36.16 13.06
N VAL A 19 -2.83 -37.42 13.15
CA VAL A 19 -3.17 -38.49 12.20
C VAL A 19 -4.04 -39.48 12.92
N THR A 20 -5.22 -39.74 12.38
CA THR A 20 -6.11 -40.77 12.90
C THR A 20 -5.83 -42.07 12.17
N VAL A 21 -5.53 -43.11 12.95
CA VAL A 21 -5.31 -44.46 12.46
C VAL A 21 -6.54 -45.26 12.78
N PHE A 22 -7.14 -45.86 11.74
CA PHE A 22 -8.26 -46.76 11.90
C PHE A 22 -7.75 -48.18 11.98
N SER A 23 -8.25 -48.94 12.93
CA SER A 23 -7.87 -50.34 13.14
C SER A 23 -9.12 -51.24 13.19
N ASN A 24 -8.90 -52.54 13.09
CA ASN A 24 -9.94 -53.53 13.28
C ASN A 24 -10.07 -54.02 14.73
N ASP A 25 -9.40 -53.31 15.66
CA ASP A 25 -9.54 -53.56 17.09
C ASP A 25 -10.92 -53.06 17.56
N PRO A 26 -11.79 -53.95 18.09
CA PRO A 26 -13.15 -53.55 18.52
C PRO A 26 -13.15 -52.64 19.76
N GLU A 27 -12.10 -52.66 20.57
CA GLU A 27 -12.00 -51.80 21.75
C GLU A 27 -11.39 -50.42 21.41
N ASN A 28 -10.53 -50.35 20.38
CA ASN A 28 -9.85 -49.12 19.93
C ASN A 28 -9.90 -48.98 18.40
N PRO A 29 -11.07 -48.77 17.80
CA PRO A 29 -11.21 -48.68 16.35
C PRO A 29 -10.53 -47.44 15.73
N GLU A 30 -10.30 -46.40 16.53
CA GLU A 30 -9.60 -45.17 16.13
C GLU A 30 -8.51 -44.81 17.13
N TYR A 31 -7.32 -44.58 16.63
CA TYR A 31 -6.20 -44.12 17.42
C TYR A 31 -5.60 -42.82 16.84
N LYS A 32 -5.50 -41.78 17.68
CA LYS A 32 -4.96 -40.46 17.26
C LYS A 32 -3.48 -40.32 17.62
N LEU A 33 -2.66 -40.25 16.59
CA LEU A 33 -1.23 -39.96 16.71
C LEU A 33 -0.98 -38.46 16.55
N SER A 34 -0.27 -37.86 17.50
CA SER A 34 0.11 -36.47 17.44
C SER A 34 1.60 -36.36 17.07
N ILE A 35 1.87 -35.68 15.96
CA ILE A 35 3.22 -35.37 15.48
C ILE A 35 3.48 -33.91 15.81
N LYS A 36 4.52 -33.66 16.61
CA LYS A 36 4.99 -32.31 16.94
C LYS A 36 6.36 -32.09 16.33
N GLY A 37 6.60 -30.88 15.79
CA GLY A 37 7.88 -30.52 15.23
C GLY A 37 8.10 -29.02 15.22
N THR A 38 9.36 -28.62 15.13
CA THR A 38 9.75 -27.22 14.93
C THR A 38 10.34 -27.07 13.54
N ILE A 39 9.83 -26.10 12.78
CA ILE A 39 10.39 -25.74 11.48
C ILE A 39 11.47 -24.71 11.74
N LEU A 40 12.69 -25.01 11.32
CA LEU A 40 13.82 -24.09 11.35
C LEU A 40 14.00 -23.51 9.94
N GLU A 41 14.06 -22.19 9.84
CA GLU A 41 14.40 -21.52 8.59
C GLU A 41 15.90 -21.70 8.34
N ILE A 42 16.28 -21.89 7.08
CA ILE A 42 17.69 -21.98 6.71
C ILE A 42 18.40 -20.67 6.99
N LEU A 43 17.78 -19.55 6.54
CA LEU A 43 18.21 -18.19 6.86
C LEU A 43 17.06 -17.39 7.46
N GLU A 44 17.33 -16.75 8.59
CA GLU A 44 16.45 -15.75 9.22
C GLU A 44 17.00 -14.35 8.92
N THR A 45 16.11 -13.37 8.80
CA THR A 45 16.51 -11.98 8.51
C THR A 45 16.31 -11.07 9.71
N ARG A 46 17.19 -10.08 9.85
CA ARG A 46 17.05 -8.98 10.81
C ARG A 46 17.25 -7.63 10.10
N PRO A 47 16.25 -6.75 10.14
CA PRO A 47 14.89 -6.96 10.69
C PRO A 47 14.13 -8.06 9.92
N LEU A 48 13.09 -8.62 10.53
CA LEU A 48 12.30 -9.73 9.96
C LEU A 48 11.70 -9.38 8.57
N ALA A 49 11.37 -8.11 8.33
CA ALA A 49 10.91 -7.61 7.05
C ALA A 49 12.04 -6.83 6.37
N LEU A 50 12.44 -7.25 5.17
CA LEU A 50 13.37 -6.50 4.34
C LEU A 50 12.65 -5.29 3.75
N LYS A 51 12.88 -4.11 4.34
CA LYS A 51 12.19 -2.88 3.93
C LYS A 51 13.19 -1.75 3.66
N LEU A 52 13.18 -1.24 2.43
CA LEU A 52 13.83 -0.02 2.02
C LEU A 52 12.79 1.09 2.00
N GLN A 53 12.98 2.15 2.77
CA GLN A 53 12.00 3.24 2.85
C GLN A 53 12.66 4.60 2.91
N GLY A 54 12.08 5.56 2.19
CA GLY A 54 12.53 6.94 2.17
C GLY A 54 11.65 7.81 1.31
N LEU A 55 12.09 9.03 1.06
CA LEU A 55 11.35 9.96 0.20
C LEU A 55 11.60 9.63 -1.28
N ALA A 56 10.58 9.82 -2.10
CA ALA A 56 10.72 9.72 -3.55
C ALA A 56 11.74 10.74 -4.07
N GLY A 57 12.47 10.37 -5.14
CA GLY A 57 13.48 11.20 -5.80
C GLY A 57 14.92 10.85 -5.46
N GLY A 58 15.17 10.01 -4.46
CA GLY A 58 16.50 9.51 -4.11
C GLY A 58 16.56 8.00 -4.05
N ASP A 59 17.78 7.46 -4.10
CA ASP A 59 18.02 6.05 -3.85
C ASP A 59 17.73 5.71 -2.38
N LEU A 60 17.28 4.49 -2.14
CA LEU A 60 16.97 3.99 -0.80
C LEU A 60 17.91 2.84 -0.48
N SER A 61 18.82 3.04 0.46
CA SER A 61 19.79 2.02 0.84
C SER A 61 19.58 1.56 2.29
N SER A 62 19.82 0.29 2.55
CA SER A 62 19.81 -0.29 3.90
C SER A 62 20.65 -1.56 3.93
N SER A 63 21.16 -1.89 5.09
CA SER A 63 21.84 -3.17 5.36
C SER A 63 20.91 -4.10 6.15
N PHE A 64 20.97 -5.39 5.82
CA PHE A 64 20.17 -6.45 6.43
C PHE A 64 21.08 -7.58 6.89
N THR A 65 20.84 -8.07 8.09
CA THR A 65 21.56 -9.22 8.62
C THR A 65 20.80 -10.49 8.32
N PHE A 66 21.50 -11.49 7.80
CA PHE A 66 21.02 -12.85 7.60
C PHE A 66 21.71 -13.77 8.57
N THR A 67 20.99 -14.62 9.28
CA THR A 67 21.53 -15.58 10.23
C THR A 67 21.03 -16.97 9.93
N ALA A 68 21.91 -17.97 10.01
CA ALA A 68 21.51 -19.36 9.87
C ALA A 68 20.57 -19.76 11.03
N GLY A 69 19.33 -20.05 10.70
CA GLY A 69 18.30 -20.43 11.67
C GLY A 69 18.29 -21.91 12.04
N SER A 70 18.91 -22.75 11.20
CA SER A 70 19.10 -24.19 11.44
C SER A 70 20.50 -24.47 12.04
N PRO A 71 20.75 -25.65 12.60
CA PRO A 71 22.08 -26.03 13.04
C PRO A 71 23.11 -26.25 11.91
N LEU A 72 22.62 -26.28 10.65
CA LEU A 72 23.48 -26.41 9.47
C LEU A 72 24.24 -25.12 9.20
N ASP A 73 25.50 -25.23 8.85
CA ASP A 73 26.25 -24.13 8.28
C ASP A 73 25.77 -23.88 6.86
N VAL A 74 25.80 -22.62 6.44
CA VAL A 74 25.29 -22.17 5.16
C VAL A 74 26.39 -21.45 4.40
N GLU A 75 26.54 -21.72 3.12
CA GLU A 75 27.33 -20.94 2.19
C GLU A 75 26.39 -20.25 1.21
N ILE A 76 26.45 -18.92 1.07
CA ILE A 76 25.68 -18.17 0.10
C ILE A 76 26.45 -18.21 -1.22
N VAL A 77 25.92 -18.95 -2.21
CA VAL A 77 26.58 -19.19 -3.50
C VAL A 77 26.27 -18.02 -4.46
N GLU A 78 25.03 -17.60 -4.50
CA GLU A 78 24.59 -16.54 -5.41
C GLU A 78 23.40 -15.75 -4.84
N ILE A 79 23.38 -14.45 -5.13
CA ILE A 79 22.27 -13.56 -4.79
C ILE A 79 21.80 -12.85 -6.05
N LYS A 80 20.49 -12.94 -6.34
CA LYS A 80 19.87 -12.30 -7.50
C LYS A 80 18.62 -11.50 -7.09
N SER A 81 18.39 -10.37 -7.73
CA SER A 81 17.07 -9.72 -7.72
C SER A 81 16.29 -10.18 -8.96
N ARG A 82 14.99 -10.47 -8.80
CA ARG A 82 14.12 -10.77 -9.95
C ARG A 82 13.68 -9.53 -10.70
N GLY A 83 13.78 -8.35 -10.08
CA GLY A 83 13.45 -7.07 -10.69
C GLY A 83 14.69 -6.24 -11.02
N SER A 84 14.47 -5.10 -11.65
CA SER A 84 15.53 -4.15 -12.01
C SER A 84 15.68 -2.99 -11.03
N LEU A 85 14.83 -2.94 -10.01
CA LEU A 85 14.80 -1.84 -9.04
C LEU A 85 15.89 -2.00 -7.96
N LEU A 86 16.19 -3.23 -7.56
CA LEU A 86 17.17 -3.51 -6.52
C LEU A 86 18.57 -3.71 -7.09
N GLU A 87 19.51 -3.02 -6.53
CA GLU A 87 20.95 -3.26 -6.67
C GLU A 87 21.44 -4.00 -5.42
N ILE A 88 22.12 -5.11 -5.66
CA ILE A 88 22.74 -5.92 -4.63
C ILE A 88 24.12 -5.34 -4.41
N GLY A 89 24.37 -4.86 -3.20
CA GLY A 89 25.66 -4.32 -2.80
C GLY A 89 26.56 -5.38 -2.19
N GLU A 90 27.39 -4.97 -1.26
CA GLU A 90 28.36 -5.84 -0.60
C GLU A 90 27.66 -6.87 0.30
N LEU A 91 28.14 -8.12 0.21
CA LEU A 91 27.84 -9.20 1.15
C LEU A 91 29.08 -9.41 2.03
N GLU A 92 28.94 -9.11 3.30
CA GLU A 92 29.97 -9.34 4.31
C GLU A 92 29.61 -10.58 5.14
N GLU A 93 30.47 -11.56 5.18
CA GLU A 93 30.35 -12.70 6.09
C GLU A 93 30.92 -12.32 7.46
N VAL A 94 30.03 -12.04 8.43
CA VAL A 94 30.42 -11.63 9.80
C VAL A 94 30.88 -12.82 10.64
N LYS A 95 30.20 -13.96 10.45
CA LYS A 95 30.52 -15.20 11.12
C LYS A 95 30.42 -16.36 10.13
N VAL A 96 31.51 -17.04 9.92
CA VAL A 96 31.65 -18.12 8.93
C VAL A 96 30.47 -19.11 9.01
N GLY A 97 29.79 -19.30 7.90
CA GLY A 97 28.64 -20.20 7.75
C GLY A 97 27.39 -19.84 8.57
N ARG A 98 27.38 -18.71 9.30
CA ARG A 98 26.34 -18.42 10.29
C ARG A 98 25.71 -17.05 10.21
N GLU A 99 26.45 -16.01 9.81
CA GLU A 99 25.93 -14.64 9.85
C GLU A 99 26.52 -13.77 8.73
N TRP A 100 25.68 -13.06 8.01
CA TRP A 100 26.05 -12.17 6.90
C TRP A 100 25.32 -10.84 6.99
N ASN A 101 26.00 -9.77 6.57
CA ASN A 101 25.38 -8.48 6.29
C ASN A 101 25.31 -8.26 4.79
N LEU A 102 24.12 -7.94 4.30
CA LEU A 102 23.88 -7.65 2.89
C LEU A 102 23.39 -6.22 2.75
N SER A 103 24.08 -5.42 1.96
CA SER A 103 23.64 -4.09 1.57
C SER A 103 22.74 -4.17 0.34
N LEU A 104 21.57 -3.52 0.40
CA LEU A 104 20.64 -3.41 -0.72
C LEU A 104 20.36 -1.93 -1.00
N THR A 105 20.31 -1.58 -2.27
CA THR A 105 19.91 -0.25 -2.73
C THR A 105 18.76 -0.35 -3.72
N ALA A 106 17.69 0.37 -3.48
CA ALA A 106 16.63 0.56 -4.46
C ALA A 106 16.86 1.87 -5.21
N LYS A 107 16.81 1.81 -6.55
CA LYS A 107 16.97 2.97 -7.44
C LYS A 107 15.91 4.02 -7.16
N ALA A 108 16.30 5.28 -7.36
CA ALA A 108 15.44 6.43 -7.21
C ALA A 108 14.15 6.31 -8.04
N ASN A 109 13.04 6.69 -7.43
CA ASN A 109 11.76 6.81 -8.11
C ASN A 109 11.19 8.22 -7.84
N ALA A 110 10.99 9.01 -8.90
CA ALA A 110 10.44 10.35 -8.78
C ALA A 110 8.98 10.38 -8.27
N ARG A 111 8.27 9.27 -8.37
CA ARG A 111 6.88 9.14 -7.89
C ARG A 111 6.81 8.28 -6.64
N PRO A 112 5.93 8.63 -5.68
CA PRO A 112 5.66 7.76 -4.55
C PRO A 112 5.16 6.40 -5.03
N ALA A 113 5.75 5.32 -4.52
CA ALA A 113 5.40 3.96 -4.88
C ALA A 113 5.73 2.99 -3.75
N LEU A 114 4.88 1.99 -3.59
CA LEU A 114 5.14 0.84 -2.75
C LEU A 114 5.31 -0.37 -3.66
N ILE A 115 6.55 -0.82 -3.81
CA ILE A 115 6.93 -1.89 -4.73
C ILE A 115 7.41 -3.10 -3.91
N LYS A 116 7.14 -4.28 -4.40
CA LYS A 116 7.60 -5.54 -3.80
C LYS A 116 8.44 -6.26 -4.84
N GLU A 117 9.68 -6.53 -4.49
CA GLU A 117 10.58 -7.34 -5.30
C GLU A 117 11.04 -8.59 -4.56
N LYS A 118 11.47 -9.60 -5.30
CA LYS A 118 12.04 -10.81 -4.74
C LYS A 118 13.55 -10.79 -4.84
N LEU A 119 14.18 -10.98 -3.70
CA LEU A 119 15.59 -11.34 -3.59
C LEU A 119 15.66 -12.88 -3.52
N VAL A 120 16.44 -13.47 -4.38
CA VAL A 120 16.66 -14.91 -4.46
C VAL A 120 18.08 -15.20 -4.04
N MET A 121 18.26 -16.09 -3.09
CA MET A 121 19.57 -16.57 -2.64
C MET A 121 19.69 -18.05 -2.94
N GLU A 122 20.75 -18.42 -3.65
CA GLU A 122 21.17 -19.82 -3.81
C GLU A 122 22.18 -20.13 -2.71
N VAL A 123 21.91 -21.14 -1.93
CA VAL A 123 22.73 -21.50 -0.77
C VAL A 123 23.08 -22.99 -0.80
N LEU A 124 24.28 -23.31 -0.38
CA LEU A 124 24.73 -24.68 -0.09
C LEU A 124 24.76 -24.84 1.44
N THR A 125 24.20 -25.92 1.95
CA THR A 125 24.18 -26.21 3.38
C THR A 125 25.12 -27.36 3.70
N SER A 126 25.61 -27.44 4.95
CA SER A 126 26.60 -28.43 5.36
C SER A 126 26.16 -29.89 5.25
N ASP A 127 24.88 -30.16 4.96
CA ASP A 127 24.38 -31.49 4.58
C ASP A 127 24.59 -31.82 3.09
N GLY A 128 25.21 -30.91 2.31
CA GLY A 128 25.48 -31.06 0.88
C GLY A 128 24.31 -30.71 -0.05
N GLU A 129 23.23 -30.14 0.49
CA GLU A 129 22.04 -29.80 -0.29
C GLU A 129 22.10 -28.35 -0.79
N GLU A 130 21.85 -28.16 -2.08
CA GLU A 130 21.59 -26.84 -2.67
C GLU A 130 20.14 -26.42 -2.44
N ARG A 131 19.94 -25.20 -2.01
CA ARG A 131 18.60 -24.65 -1.74
C ARG A 131 18.46 -23.25 -2.30
N THR A 132 17.28 -22.96 -2.84
CA THR A 132 16.90 -21.61 -3.30
C THR A 132 15.96 -21.00 -2.27
N LEU A 133 16.32 -19.83 -1.75
CA LEU A 133 15.56 -19.08 -0.76
C LEU A 133 15.01 -17.79 -1.37
N ASP A 134 13.71 -17.56 -1.22
CA ASP A 134 13.02 -16.36 -1.70
C ASP A 134 12.74 -15.41 -0.54
N PHE A 135 13.25 -14.18 -0.59
CA PHE A 135 12.95 -13.10 0.35
C PHE A 135 12.17 -12.00 -0.34
N LEU A 136 11.12 -11.53 0.32
CA LEU A 136 10.33 -10.40 -0.18
C LEU A 136 10.94 -9.10 0.33
N VAL A 137 11.41 -8.24 -0.58
CA VAL A 137 11.89 -6.89 -0.30
C VAL A 137 10.78 -5.89 -0.61
N GLN A 138 10.42 -5.08 0.35
CA GLN A 138 9.46 -4.01 0.20
C GLN A 138 10.19 -2.68 0.03
N VAL A 139 9.97 -2.01 -1.09
CA VAL A 139 10.53 -0.69 -1.40
C VAL A 139 9.41 0.35 -1.29
N ASP A 140 9.55 1.30 -0.38
CA ASP A 140 8.54 2.31 -0.04
C ASP A 140 9.08 3.72 -0.31
N HIS A 141 8.90 4.20 -1.55
CA HIS A 141 9.15 5.60 -1.91
C HIS A 141 7.98 6.45 -1.45
N ARG A 142 8.14 7.13 -0.31
CA ARG A 142 7.11 7.97 0.29
C ARG A 142 7.00 9.33 -0.42
N PRO A 143 5.82 9.95 -0.43
CA PRO A 143 5.67 11.26 -1.06
C PRO A 143 6.50 12.32 -0.34
N ARG A 144 7.19 13.18 -1.11
CA ARG A 144 7.92 14.34 -0.58
C ARG A 144 6.97 15.42 -0.09
N ILE A 145 5.84 15.58 -0.76
CA ILE A 145 4.79 16.53 -0.37
C ILE A 145 3.47 15.77 -0.28
N VAL A 146 2.72 16.02 0.78
CA VAL A 146 1.46 15.35 1.12
C VAL A 146 0.31 16.35 1.08
N LEU A 147 -0.79 15.95 0.50
CA LEU A 147 -2.06 16.69 0.50
C LEU A 147 -3.07 16.06 1.46
N GLN A 148 -3.83 16.90 2.18
CA GLN A 148 -4.97 16.48 2.98
C GLN A 148 -6.18 17.36 2.66
N PRO A 149 -7.25 16.81 2.03
CA PRO A 149 -7.43 15.41 1.63
C PRO A 149 -6.52 14.97 0.47
N LYS A 150 -6.22 13.67 0.39
CA LYS A 150 -5.26 13.12 -0.59
C LYS A 150 -5.77 13.09 -2.03
N GLN A 151 -7.08 12.98 -2.23
CA GLN A 151 -7.63 12.65 -3.55
C GLN A 151 -8.66 13.65 -4.07
N ASN A 152 -9.66 14.00 -3.27
CA ASN A 152 -10.81 14.76 -3.76
C ASN A 152 -11.25 15.81 -2.76
N LEU A 153 -11.70 16.96 -3.27
CA LEU A 153 -12.36 17.99 -2.50
C LEU A 153 -13.79 18.19 -3.07
N LYS A 154 -14.78 17.62 -2.39
CA LYS A 154 -16.17 17.58 -2.87
C LYS A 154 -17.04 18.60 -2.14
N PHE A 155 -17.77 19.41 -2.89
CA PHE A 155 -18.86 20.23 -2.42
C PHE A 155 -20.17 19.46 -2.63
N LEU A 156 -20.79 19.01 -1.56
CA LEU A 156 -21.97 18.16 -1.62
C LEU A 156 -23.21 19.00 -1.96
N ASN A 157 -24.15 18.42 -2.68
CA ASN A 157 -25.36 19.13 -3.12
C ASN A 157 -26.16 19.74 -1.95
N ARG A 158 -26.22 19.07 -0.80
CA ARG A 158 -26.87 19.59 0.42
C ARG A 158 -26.17 20.85 0.99
N GLU A 159 -24.87 21.00 0.75
CA GLU A 159 -24.10 22.18 1.15
C GLU A 159 -24.31 23.31 0.14
N THR A 160 -24.19 22.97 -1.14
CA THR A 160 -24.28 23.93 -2.26
C THR A 160 -25.68 24.48 -2.46
N SER A 161 -26.74 23.76 -2.06
CA SER A 161 -28.10 24.29 -2.07
C SER A 161 -28.31 25.54 -1.21
N LYS A 162 -27.45 25.76 -0.23
CA LYS A 162 -27.44 26.97 0.60
C LYS A 162 -27.06 28.23 -0.20
N LEU A 163 -26.36 28.06 -1.33
CA LEU A 163 -25.99 29.16 -2.23
C LEU A 163 -27.21 29.65 -3.08
N LEU A 164 -28.29 28.85 -3.15
CA LEU A 164 -29.51 29.26 -3.80
C LEU A 164 -30.15 30.41 -3.00
N GLY A 165 -30.32 31.55 -3.64
CA GLY A 165 -30.89 32.73 -2.99
C GLY A 165 -29.88 33.63 -2.30
N GLY A 166 -28.59 33.53 -2.63
CA GLY A 166 -27.55 34.48 -2.15
C GLY A 166 -26.96 34.12 -0.81
N GLY A 167 -26.85 32.84 -0.51
CA GLY A 167 -26.12 32.37 0.67
C GLY A 167 -24.61 32.65 0.62
N GLU A 168 -23.95 32.59 1.77
CA GLU A 168 -22.49 32.79 1.87
C GLU A 168 -21.68 31.77 1.06
N PRO A 169 -20.57 32.19 0.42
CA PRO A 169 -19.66 31.30 -0.29
C PRO A 169 -19.21 30.11 0.55
N LEU A 170 -19.09 28.96 -0.08
CA LEU A 170 -18.62 27.76 0.60
C LEU A 170 -17.11 27.60 0.40
N GLU A 171 -16.39 27.52 1.51
CA GLU A 171 -14.95 27.31 1.49
C GLU A 171 -14.57 25.91 1.98
N LYS A 172 -13.62 25.29 1.28
CA LYS A 172 -12.94 24.08 1.70
C LYS A 172 -11.46 24.23 1.47
N SER A 173 -10.65 23.54 2.25
CA SER A 173 -9.20 23.67 2.17
C SER A 173 -8.48 22.35 1.96
N ILE A 174 -7.30 22.47 1.38
CA ILE A 174 -6.31 21.41 1.21
C ILE A 174 -5.09 21.83 2.00
N LEU A 175 -4.71 21.03 3.00
CA LEU A 175 -3.45 21.22 3.69
C LEU A 175 -2.34 20.56 2.87
N VAL A 176 -1.27 21.31 2.59
CA VAL A 176 -0.08 20.88 1.86
C VAL A 176 1.08 20.86 2.84
N THR A 177 1.69 19.71 3.06
CA THR A 177 2.79 19.55 4.04
C THR A 177 3.94 18.75 3.45
N GLY A 178 5.15 18.92 3.98
CA GLY A 178 6.26 18.02 3.70
C GLY A 178 5.97 16.58 4.13
N GLY A 179 6.51 15.62 3.39
CA GLY A 179 6.40 14.19 3.69
C GLY A 179 7.13 13.77 4.96
N ASP A 180 8.11 14.56 5.36
CA ASP A 180 8.76 14.52 6.66
C ASP A 180 9.26 15.91 7.08
N LYS A 181 9.92 15.98 8.24
CA LYS A 181 10.39 17.24 8.83
C LYS A 181 11.56 17.90 8.08
N THR A 182 12.27 17.17 7.25
CA THR A 182 13.44 17.65 6.51
C THR A 182 13.05 18.39 5.23
N ILE A 183 11.86 18.12 4.70
CA ILE A 183 11.38 18.72 3.46
C ILE A 183 11.02 20.18 3.69
N GLU A 184 11.71 21.05 2.95
CA GLU A 184 11.37 22.45 2.79
C GLU A 184 10.88 22.71 1.37
N PHE A 185 9.77 23.42 1.26
CA PHE A 185 9.16 23.77 -0.02
C PHE A 185 8.29 25.02 0.12
N GLU A 186 7.94 25.60 -1.02
CA GLU A 186 6.97 26.69 -1.11
C GLU A 186 5.90 26.34 -2.13
N VAL A 187 4.67 26.70 -1.85
CA VAL A 187 3.59 26.66 -2.85
C VAL A 187 3.66 27.93 -3.67
N THR A 188 4.08 27.82 -4.93
CA THR A 188 4.31 28.95 -5.83
C THR A 188 3.10 29.32 -6.67
N GLY A 189 2.13 28.41 -6.79
CA GLY A 189 0.91 28.66 -7.55
C GLY A 189 -0.14 27.57 -7.41
N VAL A 190 -1.35 27.94 -7.80
CA VAL A 190 -2.50 27.02 -7.86
C VAL A 190 -3.26 27.29 -9.15
N GLN A 191 -3.55 26.22 -9.88
CA GLN A 191 -4.32 26.28 -11.13
C GLN A 191 -5.49 25.32 -11.09
N LEU A 192 -6.66 25.82 -11.45
CA LEU A 192 -7.88 25.03 -11.65
C LEU A 192 -7.94 24.53 -13.10
N ASP A 193 -8.51 23.34 -13.30
CA ASP A 193 -8.92 22.90 -14.63
C ASP A 193 -9.86 23.95 -15.26
N PRO A 194 -9.67 24.36 -16.54
CA PRO A 194 -10.54 25.32 -17.21
C PRO A 194 -12.03 25.00 -17.12
N LYS A 195 -12.39 23.72 -17.01
CA LYS A 195 -13.80 23.28 -16.88
C LYS A 195 -14.49 23.76 -15.61
N ILE A 196 -13.73 24.13 -14.59
CA ILE A 196 -14.22 24.54 -13.26
C ILE A 196 -13.72 25.92 -12.84
N ALA A 197 -12.82 26.54 -13.61
CA ALA A 197 -12.18 27.79 -13.24
C ALA A 197 -13.19 28.93 -13.01
N ASP A 198 -14.28 28.98 -13.78
CA ASP A 198 -15.31 30.00 -13.63
C ASP A 198 -16.17 29.81 -12.36
N ALA A 199 -16.24 28.58 -11.84
CA ALA A 199 -17.08 28.25 -10.69
C ALA A 199 -16.35 28.35 -9.36
N PHE A 200 -15.02 28.22 -9.37
CA PHE A 200 -14.23 28.13 -8.15
C PHE A 200 -13.12 29.16 -8.12
N GLN A 201 -12.88 29.70 -6.94
CA GLN A 201 -11.73 30.57 -6.65
C GLN A 201 -10.75 29.86 -5.73
N THR A 202 -9.48 30.23 -5.79
CA THR A 202 -8.44 29.67 -4.93
C THR A 202 -7.62 30.76 -4.28
N ARG A 203 -7.20 30.54 -3.04
CA ARG A 203 -6.18 31.37 -2.35
C ARG A 203 -5.21 30.47 -1.58
N ILE A 204 -3.98 30.95 -1.44
CA ILE A 204 -2.92 30.29 -0.69
C ILE A 204 -2.76 31.02 0.64
N GLU A 205 -2.70 30.24 1.72
CA GLU A 205 -2.38 30.69 3.07
C GLU A 205 -1.11 29.99 3.55
N VAL A 206 -0.15 30.74 4.05
CA VAL A 206 1.05 30.18 4.68
C VAL A 206 0.72 29.81 6.11
N VAL A 207 0.69 28.51 6.41
CA VAL A 207 0.46 27.99 7.77
C VAL A 207 1.78 27.99 8.57
N SER A 208 2.84 27.51 7.94
CA SER A 208 4.20 27.54 8.47
C SER A 208 5.18 27.75 7.29
N PRO A 209 5.97 28.82 7.29
CA PRO A 209 6.89 29.12 6.19
C PRO A 209 7.78 27.92 5.85
N LYS A 210 7.92 27.64 4.57
CA LYS A 210 8.71 26.53 4.01
C LYS A 210 8.29 25.11 4.47
N LYS A 211 7.22 24.94 5.24
CA LYS A 211 6.82 23.64 5.82
C LYS A 211 5.39 23.25 5.52
N SER A 212 4.46 24.21 5.58
CA SER A 212 3.04 23.90 5.37
C SER A 212 2.25 25.09 4.84
N TYR A 213 1.34 24.78 3.95
CA TYR A 213 0.47 25.73 3.27
C TYR A 213 -0.96 25.20 3.26
N ARG A 214 -1.92 26.10 3.23
CA ARG A 214 -3.32 25.78 3.06
C ARG A 214 -3.81 26.41 1.76
N VAL A 215 -4.31 25.59 0.88
CA VAL A 215 -4.96 26.01 -0.36
C VAL A 215 -6.45 25.99 -0.11
N TRP A 216 -7.07 27.16 -0.08
CA TRP A 216 -8.50 27.32 0.01
C TRP A 216 -9.11 27.24 -1.37
N VAL A 217 -10.29 26.62 -1.45
CA VAL A 217 -11.12 26.53 -2.65
C VAL A 217 -12.50 27.01 -2.27
N THR A 218 -12.96 28.05 -2.93
CA THR A 218 -14.23 28.73 -2.68
C THR A 218 -15.17 28.49 -3.84
N LEU A 219 -16.39 28.06 -3.53
CA LEU A 219 -17.53 28.02 -4.46
C LEU A 219 -18.49 29.15 -4.07
N SER A 220 -18.59 30.17 -4.92
CA SER A 220 -19.39 31.37 -4.64
C SER A 220 -20.83 31.26 -5.09
N GLU A 221 -21.08 30.46 -6.15
CA GLU A 221 -22.40 30.32 -6.75
C GLU A 221 -22.81 28.88 -6.94
N TYR A 222 -24.13 28.63 -6.82
CA TYR A 222 -24.68 27.31 -7.09
C TYR A 222 -24.54 26.94 -8.56
N GLN A 223 -23.95 25.79 -8.82
CA GLN A 223 -23.84 25.26 -10.17
C GLN A 223 -25.07 24.43 -10.53
N SER A 224 -25.84 24.88 -11.53
CA SER A 224 -27.06 24.20 -11.99
C SER A 224 -26.79 22.84 -12.65
N LYS A 225 -25.55 22.63 -13.17
CA LYS A 225 -25.15 21.35 -13.73
C LYS A 225 -25.05 20.28 -12.62
N PRO A 226 -25.53 19.06 -12.86
CA PRO A 226 -25.60 18.01 -11.82
C PRO A 226 -24.23 17.60 -11.28
N THR A 227 -23.19 17.76 -12.07
CA THR A 227 -21.81 17.45 -11.67
C THR A 227 -20.86 18.38 -12.41
N VAL A 228 -20.08 19.13 -11.64
CA VAL A 228 -19.00 19.98 -12.14
C VAL A 228 -17.72 19.49 -11.47
N LEU A 229 -16.88 18.80 -12.22
CA LEU A 229 -15.65 18.21 -11.71
C LEU A 229 -14.45 18.60 -12.55
N GLY A 230 -13.36 18.98 -11.90
CA GLY A 230 -12.08 19.26 -12.52
C GLY A 230 -10.92 18.94 -11.60
N LYS A 231 -9.72 19.09 -12.09
CA LYS A 231 -8.49 18.89 -11.34
C LYS A 231 -7.99 20.20 -10.75
N LEU A 232 -7.28 20.12 -9.64
CA LEU A 232 -6.47 21.19 -9.10
C LEU A 232 -5.00 20.82 -9.26
N LYS A 233 -4.23 21.72 -9.83
CA LYS A 233 -2.77 21.64 -9.89
C LYS A 233 -2.19 22.61 -8.87
N ILE A 234 -1.37 22.11 -7.95
CA ILE A 234 -0.58 22.90 -7.00
C ILE A 234 0.86 22.90 -7.51
N GLN A 235 1.43 24.07 -7.65
CA GLN A 235 2.81 24.26 -8.07
C GLN A 235 3.68 24.53 -6.85
N THR A 236 4.86 23.95 -6.82
CA THR A 236 5.83 24.12 -5.73
C THR A 236 7.24 24.35 -6.29
N ASN A 237 8.16 24.81 -5.44
CA ASN A 237 9.58 24.91 -5.78
C ASN A 237 10.38 23.64 -5.46
N ASP A 238 9.73 22.53 -5.07
CA ASP A 238 10.43 21.25 -4.85
C ASP A 238 10.88 20.67 -6.20
N GLU A 239 12.17 20.38 -6.34
CA GLU A 239 12.79 19.94 -7.59
C GLU A 239 12.21 18.61 -8.11
N VAL A 240 11.80 17.72 -7.21
CA VAL A 240 11.26 16.40 -7.56
C VAL A 240 9.74 16.45 -7.77
N ARG A 241 9.05 17.36 -7.05
CA ARG A 241 7.58 17.46 -7.03
C ARG A 241 7.11 18.88 -7.29
N SER A 242 7.60 19.48 -8.38
CA SER A 242 7.22 20.84 -8.81
C SER A 242 5.71 20.98 -9.11
N GLU A 243 5.02 19.89 -9.45
CA GLU A 243 3.58 19.88 -9.69
C GLU A 243 2.90 18.72 -8.97
N ILE A 244 1.79 19.01 -8.30
CA ILE A 244 0.98 18.03 -7.57
C ILE A 244 -0.48 18.21 -7.99
N PHE A 245 -1.14 17.09 -8.28
CA PHE A 245 -2.53 17.12 -8.72
C PHE A 245 -3.43 16.56 -7.62
N LEU A 246 -4.45 17.32 -7.26
CA LEU A 246 -5.61 16.79 -6.54
C LEU A 246 -6.60 16.24 -7.58
N GLY A 247 -7.07 15.02 -7.36
CA GLY A 247 -7.80 14.25 -8.36
C GLY A 247 -9.06 14.93 -8.87
N HIS A 248 -9.97 15.34 -7.97
CA HIS A 248 -11.21 16.01 -8.38
C HIS A 248 -11.63 17.06 -7.35
N ILE A 249 -11.89 18.26 -7.86
CA ILE A 249 -12.62 19.30 -7.15
C ILE A 249 -13.95 19.49 -7.83
N GLY A 250 -15.00 19.65 -7.07
CA GLY A 250 -16.28 20.02 -7.67
C GLY A 250 -17.51 19.68 -6.86
N GLN A 251 -18.65 20.13 -7.40
CA GLN A 251 -19.98 19.82 -6.91
C GLN A 251 -20.38 18.43 -7.40
N SER A 252 -20.89 17.58 -6.49
CA SER A 252 -21.38 16.25 -6.81
C SER A 252 -22.78 16.03 -6.23
N ARG A 253 -23.73 15.62 -7.05
CA ARG A 253 -24.98 15.02 -6.55
C ARG A 253 -24.66 13.64 -5.97
N MET A 254 -25.08 13.37 -4.74
CA MET A 254 -25.25 11.99 -4.32
C MET A 254 -26.38 11.39 -5.19
N LEU A 255 -26.05 10.46 -6.06
CA LEU A 255 -27.06 9.53 -6.58
C LEU A 255 -27.60 8.77 -5.35
N ASN A 256 -28.87 9.01 -5.02
CA ASN A 256 -29.61 8.18 -4.09
C ASN A 256 -29.66 6.77 -4.70
N ILE A 257 -28.82 5.88 -4.23
CA ILE A 257 -28.82 4.43 -4.58
C ILE A 257 -30.12 3.76 -4.10
N TYR A 258 -30.97 4.47 -3.36
CA TYR A 258 -32.24 3.95 -2.83
C TYR A 258 -33.39 3.88 -3.83
N ASN A 259 -33.26 4.41 -5.07
CA ASN A 259 -34.38 4.38 -6.03
C ASN A 259 -34.41 3.16 -6.97
N HIS A 260 -33.49 2.18 -6.80
CA HIS A 260 -33.51 0.97 -7.64
C HIS A 260 -34.11 -0.28 -6.95
N LEU A 261 -34.51 -0.18 -5.68
CA LEU A 261 -35.13 -1.34 -5.00
C LEU A 261 -36.65 -1.32 -4.94
N THR A 262 -37.32 -0.24 -5.42
CA THR A 262 -38.79 -0.16 -5.38
C THR A 262 -39.47 -0.40 -6.72
N THR A 263 -38.74 -0.66 -7.80
CA THR A 263 -39.36 -0.89 -9.12
C THR A 263 -39.47 -2.38 -9.49
N THR A 264 -38.95 -3.30 -8.66
CA THR A 264 -39.00 -4.74 -8.93
C THR A 264 -40.15 -5.45 -8.22
N GLU A 265 -40.81 -4.79 -7.25
CA GLU A 265 -41.94 -5.41 -6.52
C GLU A 265 -43.33 -5.10 -7.08
N LYS A 266 -43.47 -4.33 -8.16
CA LYS A 266 -44.77 -4.04 -8.78
C LYS A 266 -45.10 -4.84 -10.04
N ARG A 267 -44.41 -5.93 -10.32
CA ARG A 267 -44.66 -6.78 -11.52
C ARG A 267 -45.05 -8.23 -11.24
N VAL A 268 -45.39 -8.60 -10.00
CA VAL A 268 -45.77 -10.01 -9.66
C VAL A 268 -47.20 -10.13 -9.11
N SER A 269 -48.05 -9.11 -9.19
CA SER A 269 -49.43 -9.19 -8.69
C SER A 269 -50.54 -9.03 -9.74
N HIS A 270 -50.31 -9.51 -10.98
CA HIS A 270 -51.38 -9.65 -11.95
C HIS A 270 -51.13 -10.81 -12.89
N GLN A 271 -51.35 -12.01 -12.38
CA GLN A 271 -51.71 -13.21 -13.16
C GLN A 271 -52.10 -14.34 -12.22
N PHE A 272 -53.27 -14.31 -11.66
CA PHE A 272 -54.03 -15.47 -11.23
C PHE A 272 -55.48 -14.99 -10.92
N SER A 273 -56.30 -14.88 -11.94
CA SER A 273 -57.75 -15.06 -11.81
C SER A 273 -58.26 -15.38 -13.22
N SER A 274 -59.02 -16.46 -13.25
CA SER A 274 -59.94 -16.96 -14.24
C SER A 274 -59.46 -18.17 -15.05
N SER A 275 -59.92 -19.31 -14.61
CA SER A 275 -60.77 -20.20 -15.39
C SER A 275 -61.12 -21.45 -14.59
N ASP A 276 -62.37 -21.56 -14.32
CA ASP A 276 -63.24 -22.74 -14.11
C ASP A 276 -62.78 -23.92 -13.30
#